data_b6e00a8c2ae13894821e6a43513193e8
#
_entry.id   b6e00a8c2ae13894821e6a43513193e8
#
_cell.length_a   1.000
_cell.length_b   1.000
_cell.length_c   1.000
_cell.angle_alpha   90.00
_cell.angle_beta   90.00
_cell.angle_gamma   90.00
#
_symmetry.space_group_name_H-M   'P 1'
#
loop_
_entity.id
_entity.type
_entity.pdbx_description
1 polymer ?
#
loop_
_entity_poly.entity_id
_entity_poly.type
_entity_poly.pdbx_seq_one_letter_code
_entity_poly.pdbx_strand_id
1 'polypeptide(L)'
;MTTDDVWGWSFDVCGIKLYHEKGYKGQGITIINHEANSGHSAMTTNMLKRVAPAATVINARVTQTTSAEKLYSYNWKIDGKTYTFDEMYNTFKPDIISTSFIGTVCKERDDMLKGHIENGDFIMCCATGNNGAEGVQGVYRNVAINVGACFFRGCKSKIDIMPYSGRNKDNLKVDYVGFVGDGSGTSNACPFVAAQIALFMCRYGKVPQNEFKQIIKPYCIDLGDVGKDYKFGDGLIVLPDKEIIRMKFKDVSQNDWGKSSIDWIAEKGIMNGYDDGTFRPDEHLTRRELSVILNRFYELIK
;
A
#
# COMPACT_ATOMS: atom_id res chain seq x y z
N MET A 1 4.76 -29.60 -7.80
CA MET A 1 3.93 -28.40 -8.05
C MET A 1 4.65 -27.61 -9.13
N THR A 2 4.02 -27.39 -10.26
CA THR A 2 4.60 -26.59 -11.34
C THR A 2 4.60 -25.11 -10.95
N THR A 3 5.34 -24.26 -11.66
CA THR A 3 5.36 -22.80 -11.44
C THR A 3 3.94 -22.20 -11.54
N ASP A 4 3.15 -22.72 -12.47
CA ASP A 4 1.75 -22.29 -12.67
C ASP A 4 0.85 -22.69 -11.50
N ASP A 5 1.11 -23.84 -10.85
CA ASP A 5 0.38 -24.27 -9.66
C ASP A 5 0.64 -23.33 -8.47
N VAL A 6 1.89 -22.85 -8.29
CA VAL A 6 2.26 -21.92 -7.21
C VAL A 6 1.60 -20.56 -7.42
N TRP A 7 1.59 -20.04 -8.65
CA TRP A 7 0.94 -18.79 -8.99
C TRP A 7 -0.57 -18.86 -8.86
N GLY A 8 -1.19 -19.91 -9.40
CA GLY A 8 -2.64 -20.14 -9.26
C GLY A 8 -3.05 -20.15 -7.81
N TRP A 9 -2.33 -20.88 -6.96
CA TRP A 9 -2.61 -20.92 -5.53
C TRP A 9 -2.42 -19.56 -4.82
N SER A 10 -1.32 -18.84 -5.09
CA SER A 10 -1.07 -17.54 -4.47
C SER A 10 -2.13 -16.49 -4.85
N PHE A 11 -2.61 -16.56 -6.09
CA PHE A 11 -3.68 -15.68 -6.58
C PHE A 11 -5.03 -16.00 -5.93
N ASP A 12 -5.33 -17.30 -5.73
CA ASP A 12 -6.56 -17.72 -5.04
C ASP A 12 -6.52 -17.29 -3.56
N VAL A 13 -5.42 -17.57 -2.85
CA VAL A 13 -5.28 -17.25 -1.41
C VAL A 13 -5.35 -15.73 -1.16
N CYS A 14 -4.70 -14.94 -2.01
CA CYS A 14 -4.68 -13.48 -1.88
C CYS A 14 -5.92 -12.79 -2.46
N GLY A 15 -6.89 -13.52 -3.02
CA GLY A 15 -8.07 -12.95 -3.66
C GLY A 15 -7.83 -12.27 -5.00
N ILE A 16 -6.63 -12.39 -5.57
CA ILE A 16 -6.23 -11.72 -6.83
C ILE A 16 -7.05 -12.26 -8.00
N LYS A 17 -7.22 -13.58 -8.08
CA LYS A 17 -8.01 -14.24 -9.12
C LYS A 17 -9.44 -13.71 -9.17
N LEU A 18 -10.09 -13.61 -8.00
CA LEU A 18 -11.44 -13.09 -7.88
C LEU A 18 -11.54 -11.62 -8.38
N TYR A 19 -10.53 -10.79 -8.07
CA TYR A 19 -10.48 -9.41 -8.59
C TYR A 19 -10.36 -9.39 -10.10
N HIS A 20 -9.51 -10.23 -10.68
CA HIS A 20 -9.37 -10.35 -12.14
C HIS A 20 -10.66 -10.81 -12.82
N GLU A 21 -11.36 -11.78 -12.23
CA GLU A 21 -12.66 -12.27 -12.71
C GLU A 21 -13.74 -11.18 -12.65
N LYS A 22 -13.71 -10.32 -11.64
CA LYS A 22 -14.59 -9.15 -11.50
C LYS A 22 -14.15 -7.94 -12.35
N GLY A 23 -13.07 -8.06 -13.13
CA GLY A 23 -12.58 -7.01 -14.02
C GLY A 23 -11.62 -6.00 -13.38
N TYR A 24 -11.28 -6.13 -12.08
CA TYR A 24 -10.33 -5.26 -11.40
C TYR A 24 -8.89 -5.74 -11.67
N LYS A 25 -8.18 -5.07 -12.56
CA LYS A 25 -6.85 -5.43 -13.03
C LYS A 25 -5.80 -4.33 -12.82
N GLY A 26 -6.13 -3.29 -12.05
CA GLY A 26 -5.26 -2.15 -11.77
C GLY A 26 -5.40 -0.99 -12.75
N GLN A 27 -6.43 -0.99 -13.59
CA GLN A 27 -6.69 0.12 -14.52
C GLN A 27 -6.91 1.44 -13.78
N GLY A 28 -6.36 2.52 -14.33
CA GLY A 28 -6.42 3.86 -13.73
C GLY A 28 -5.42 4.08 -12.60
N ILE A 29 -4.57 3.11 -12.28
CA ILE A 29 -3.52 3.21 -11.25
C ILE A 29 -2.15 3.31 -11.90
N THR A 30 -1.37 4.32 -11.48
CA THR A 30 0.02 4.54 -11.91
C THR A 30 0.99 4.13 -10.82
N ILE A 31 1.91 3.23 -11.17
CA ILE A 31 2.96 2.72 -10.28
C ILE A 31 4.32 3.17 -10.80
N ILE A 32 5.08 3.89 -9.99
CA ILE A 32 6.51 4.08 -10.23
C ILE A 32 7.25 2.87 -9.66
N ASN A 33 7.91 2.13 -10.54
CA ASN A 33 8.83 1.04 -10.19
C ASN A 33 10.24 1.62 -10.06
N HIS A 34 10.65 1.94 -8.83
CA HIS A 34 11.90 2.64 -8.53
C HIS A 34 13.00 1.64 -8.17
N GLU A 35 13.97 1.47 -9.06
CA GLU A 35 14.93 0.37 -8.99
C GLU A 35 16.37 0.81 -9.24
N ALA A 36 17.33 0.00 -8.74
CA ALA A 36 18.75 0.30 -8.84
C ALA A 36 19.31 0.16 -10.26
N ASN A 37 18.79 -0.81 -11.05
CA ASN A 37 19.27 -1.07 -12.40
C ASN A 37 18.18 -1.65 -13.31
N SER A 38 18.44 -1.69 -14.63
CA SER A 38 17.44 -2.10 -15.63
C SER A 38 17.07 -3.58 -15.57
N GLY A 39 18.02 -4.47 -15.27
CA GLY A 39 17.74 -5.92 -15.17
C GLY A 39 16.83 -6.23 -14.01
N HIS A 40 17.12 -5.63 -12.85
CA HIS A 40 16.28 -5.74 -11.64
C HIS A 40 14.89 -5.11 -11.87
N SER A 41 14.87 -3.95 -12.54
CA SER A 41 13.60 -3.28 -12.89
C SER A 41 12.71 -4.13 -13.81
N ALA A 42 13.28 -4.88 -14.76
CA ALA A 42 12.50 -5.79 -15.60
C ALA A 42 11.83 -6.90 -14.78
N MET A 43 12.56 -7.50 -13.84
CA MET A 43 12.03 -8.54 -12.94
C MET A 43 10.87 -8.01 -12.09
N THR A 44 11.04 -6.87 -11.45
CA THR A 44 10.02 -6.26 -10.59
C THR A 44 8.82 -5.76 -11.39
N THR A 45 9.03 -5.25 -12.62
CA THR A 45 7.95 -4.91 -13.56
C THR A 45 7.13 -6.14 -13.95
N ASN A 46 7.76 -7.27 -14.21
CA ASN A 46 7.05 -8.50 -14.52
C ASN A 46 6.14 -8.94 -13.37
N MET A 47 6.60 -8.80 -12.12
CA MET A 47 5.78 -9.07 -10.93
C MET A 47 4.59 -8.11 -10.85
N LEU A 48 4.81 -6.80 -10.99
CA LEU A 48 3.74 -5.79 -10.98
C LEU A 48 2.69 -6.11 -12.04
N LYS A 49 3.12 -6.37 -13.28
CA LYS A 49 2.22 -6.67 -14.40
C LYS A 49 1.53 -8.03 -14.30
N ARG A 50 2.13 -8.99 -13.62
CA ARG A 50 1.48 -10.29 -13.39
C ARG A 50 0.30 -10.16 -12.43
N VAL A 51 0.43 -9.35 -11.39
CA VAL A 51 -0.62 -9.14 -10.37
C VAL A 51 -1.61 -8.06 -10.79
N ALA A 52 -1.15 -6.94 -11.33
CA ALA A 52 -1.97 -5.80 -11.77
C ALA A 52 -1.71 -5.49 -13.26
N PRO A 53 -2.18 -6.36 -14.20
CA PRO A 53 -1.81 -6.29 -15.61
C PRO A 53 -2.23 -5.00 -16.32
N ALA A 54 -3.29 -4.34 -15.87
CA ALA A 54 -3.80 -3.10 -16.45
C ALA A 54 -3.28 -1.82 -15.76
N ALA A 55 -2.47 -1.92 -14.68
CA ALA A 55 -1.83 -0.76 -14.08
C ALA A 55 -0.80 -0.14 -15.04
N THR A 56 -0.67 1.18 -15.02
CA THR A 56 0.43 1.88 -15.70
C THR A 56 1.69 1.75 -14.85
N VAL A 57 2.73 1.08 -15.39
CA VAL A 57 4.01 0.93 -14.69
C VAL A 57 5.06 1.77 -15.40
N ILE A 58 5.68 2.69 -14.64
CA ILE A 58 6.74 3.57 -15.11
C ILE A 58 8.02 3.18 -14.37
N ASN A 59 9.05 2.81 -15.13
CA ASN A 59 10.34 2.41 -14.57
C ASN A 59 11.22 3.62 -14.30
N ALA A 60 11.57 3.83 -13.04
CA ALA A 60 12.51 4.85 -12.59
C ALA A 60 13.77 4.20 -12.03
N ARG A 61 14.92 4.62 -12.54
CA ARG A 61 16.23 4.16 -12.04
C ARG A 61 16.80 5.17 -11.05
N VAL A 62 17.37 4.65 -9.98
CA VAL A 62 18.16 5.45 -9.04
C VAL A 62 19.42 5.94 -9.74
N THR A 63 19.68 7.23 -9.66
CA THR A 63 21.00 7.80 -9.97
C THR A 63 21.51 8.52 -8.73
N GLN A 64 22.68 8.12 -8.23
CA GLN A 64 23.33 8.84 -7.12
C GLN A 64 23.78 10.22 -7.62
N THR A 65 23.52 11.24 -6.81
CA THR A 65 24.12 12.56 -7.04
C THR A 65 25.55 12.55 -6.53
N THR A 66 26.49 13.03 -7.34
CA THR A 66 27.92 13.05 -7.04
C THR A 66 28.38 14.24 -6.20
N SER A 67 27.49 15.16 -5.79
CA SER A 67 27.84 16.31 -4.97
C SER A 67 27.69 16.00 -3.48
N ALA A 68 28.66 16.41 -2.67
CA ALA A 68 28.67 16.18 -1.22
C ALA A 68 27.46 16.79 -0.50
N GLU A 69 26.86 17.86 -1.04
CA GLU A 69 25.64 18.50 -0.51
C GLU A 69 24.35 17.72 -0.83
N LYS A 70 24.39 16.75 -1.76
CA LYS A 70 23.23 15.98 -2.22
C LYS A 70 23.42 14.47 -2.05
N LEU A 71 24.33 14.03 -1.20
CA LEU A 71 24.65 12.61 -0.94
C LEU A 71 23.43 11.75 -0.57
N TYR A 72 22.30 12.37 -0.26
CA TYR A 72 21.08 11.74 0.21
C TYR A 72 19.86 11.95 -0.70
N SER A 73 19.99 12.71 -1.79
CA SER A 73 18.92 12.86 -2.77
C SER A 73 19.11 11.84 -3.89
N TYR A 74 18.16 10.92 -4.03
CA TYR A 74 18.10 10.06 -5.21
C TYR A 74 17.39 10.82 -6.32
N ASN A 75 18.07 10.97 -7.47
CA ASN A 75 17.44 11.40 -8.69
C ASN A 75 16.73 10.21 -9.35
N TRP A 76 15.65 10.49 -10.04
CA TRP A 76 14.78 9.53 -10.69
C TRP A 76 15.03 9.58 -12.20
N LYS A 77 15.73 8.59 -12.74
CA LYS A 77 15.99 8.53 -14.20
C LYS A 77 14.89 7.71 -14.88
N ILE A 78 14.06 8.38 -15.71
CA ILE A 78 12.96 7.82 -16.46
C ILE A 78 13.17 8.16 -17.93
N ASP A 79 13.16 7.15 -18.80
CA ASP A 79 13.35 7.29 -20.27
C ASP A 79 14.52 8.21 -20.66
N GLY A 80 15.65 8.03 -19.97
CA GLY A 80 16.88 8.79 -20.22
C GLY A 80 16.95 10.17 -19.57
N LYS A 81 15.84 10.75 -19.12
CA LYS A 81 15.79 12.04 -18.43
C LYS A 81 15.89 11.85 -16.92
N THR A 82 16.57 12.78 -16.24
CA THR A 82 16.73 12.80 -14.80
C THR A 82 15.78 13.81 -14.18
N TYR A 83 15.09 13.40 -13.11
CA TYR A 83 14.11 14.20 -12.39
C TYR A 83 14.52 14.28 -10.91
N THR A 84 14.26 15.40 -10.27
CA THR A 84 14.12 15.48 -8.81
C THR A 84 12.85 14.76 -8.39
N PHE A 85 12.64 14.55 -7.09
CA PHE A 85 11.39 13.95 -6.59
C PHE A 85 10.16 14.79 -7.00
N ASP A 86 10.20 16.10 -6.77
CA ASP A 86 9.07 17.00 -7.08
C ASP A 86 8.75 17.03 -8.58
N GLU A 87 9.76 17.08 -9.44
CA GLU A 87 9.59 17.02 -10.88
C GLU A 87 8.97 15.69 -11.32
N MET A 88 9.44 14.56 -10.77
CA MET A 88 8.91 13.24 -11.03
C MET A 88 7.45 13.16 -10.56
N TYR A 89 7.18 13.55 -9.31
CA TYR A 89 5.83 13.52 -8.77
C TYR A 89 4.87 14.41 -9.58
N ASN A 90 5.26 15.64 -9.87
CA ASN A 90 4.42 16.58 -10.64
C ASN A 90 4.18 16.13 -12.08
N THR A 91 5.14 15.44 -12.70
CA THR A 91 5.02 14.94 -14.05
C THR A 91 4.14 13.70 -14.16
N PHE A 92 4.33 12.73 -13.29
CA PHE A 92 3.74 11.40 -13.44
C PHE A 92 2.57 11.13 -12.47
N LYS A 93 2.44 11.91 -11.38
CA LYS A 93 1.37 11.77 -10.37
C LYS A 93 1.13 10.32 -9.98
N PRO A 94 2.16 9.59 -9.49
CA PRO A 94 2.01 8.19 -9.15
C PRO A 94 1.03 7.99 -7.99
N ASP A 95 0.29 6.90 -8.04
CA ASP A 95 -0.55 6.43 -6.94
C ASP A 95 0.23 5.53 -5.99
N ILE A 96 1.23 4.84 -6.54
CA ILE A 96 2.06 3.89 -5.80
C ILE A 96 3.52 4.05 -6.24
N ILE A 97 4.43 3.99 -5.27
CA ILE A 97 5.87 3.88 -5.50
C ILE A 97 6.33 2.53 -4.94
N SER A 98 6.83 1.65 -5.79
CA SER A 98 7.40 0.34 -5.42
C SER A 98 8.91 0.40 -5.51
N THR A 99 9.61 0.04 -4.43
CA THR A 99 11.08 0.13 -4.33
C THR A 99 11.66 -1.17 -3.78
N SER A 100 12.56 -1.78 -4.53
CA SER A 100 13.13 -3.07 -4.16
C SER A 100 14.67 -3.05 -4.02
N PHE A 101 15.24 -1.95 -3.54
CA PHE A 101 16.66 -1.87 -3.23
C PHE A 101 16.92 -1.43 -1.79
N ILE A 102 18.11 -1.79 -1.29
CA ILE A 102 18.60 -1.43 0.05
C ILE A 102 19.41 -0.15 -0.02
N GLY A 103 19.51 0.57 1.10
CA GLY A 103 20.31 1.79 1.18
C GLY A 103 20.30 2.46 2.54
N THR A 104 21.07 3.53 2.64
CA THR A 104 21.13 4.35 3.83
C THR A 104 19.88 5.20 3.99
N VAL A 105 19.34 5.29 5.19
CA VAL A 105 18.27 6.23 5.53
C VAL A 105 18.79 7.66 5.51
N CYS A 106 17.94 8.59 5.12
CA CYS A 106 18.22 10.01 5.15
C CYS A 106 17.01 10.71 5.75
N LYS A 107 17.22 11.42 6.85
CA LYS A 107 16.13 12.05 7.59
C LYS A 107 15.36 13.08 6.74
N GLU A 108 16.08 13.92 6.04
CA GLU A 108 15.51 15.01 5.22
C GLU A 108 14.62 14.46 4.11
N ARG A 109 15.08 13.39 3.46
CA ARG A 109 14.30 12.69 2.44
C ARG A 109 13.09 11.98 3.03
N ASP A 110 13.28 11.30 4.16
CA ASP A 110 12.20 10.58 4.85
C ASP A 110 11.13 11.56 5.34
N ASP A 111 11.51 12.75 5.86
CA ASP A 111 10.59 13.79 6.29
C ASP A 111 9.78 14.37 5.11
N MET A 112 10.43 14.61 3.96
CA MET A 112 9.75 15.06 2.73
C MET A 112 8.72 14.01 2.25
N LEU A 113 9.14 12.75 2.12
CA LEU A 113 8.26 11.67 1.67
C LEU A 113 7.10 11.43 2.65
N LYS A 114 7.36 11.57 3.95
CA LYS A 114 6.34 11.45 4.99
C LYS A 114 5.23 12.47 4.79
N GLY A 115 5.55 13.73 4.47
CA GLY A 115 4.57 14.77 4.17
C GLY A 115 3.63 14.36 3.02
N HIS A 116 4.19 13.89 1.92
CA HIS A 116 3.40 13.40 0.78
C HIS A 116 2.51 12.18 1.12
N ILE A 117 3.07 11.21 1.88
CA ILE A 117 2.34 10.02 2.31
C ILE A 117 1.18 10.39 3.25
N GLU A 118 1.40 11.30 4.20
CA GLU A 118 0.37 11.78 5.13
C GLU A 118 -0.72 12.57 4.43
N ASN A 119 -0.38 13.32 3.39
CA ASN A 119 -1.35 14.01 2.52
C ASN A 119 -2.16 13.05 1.64
N GLY A 120 -1.74 11.79 1.52
CA GLY A 120 -2.39 10.79 0.67
C GLY A 120 -2.03 10.90 -0.81
N ASP A 121 -0.90 11.54 -1.12
CA ASP A 121 -0.44 11.75 -2.49
C ASP A 121 -0.12 10.43 -3.19
N PHE A 122 0.46 9.46 -2.47
CA PHE A 122 0.76 8.10 -2.94
C PHE A 122 0.94 7.13 -1.77
N ILE A 123 0.90 5.82 -2.07
CA ILE A 123 1.37 4.75 -1.17
C ILE A 123 2.77 4.32 -1.59
N MET A 124 3.67 4.17 -0.62
CA MET A 124 5.04 3.70 -0.87
C MET A 124 5.27 2.31 -0.30
N CYS A 125 5.78 1.39 -1.11
CA CYS A 125 6.22 0.06 -0.70
C CYS A 125 7.73 -0.06 -0.81
N CYS A 126 8.35 -0.72 0.17
CA CYS A 126 9.79 -0.94 0.20
C CYS A 126 10.13 -2.37 0.63
N ALA A 127 10.99 -3.04 -0.14
CA ALA A 127 11.50 -4.36 0.22
C ALA A 127 12.34 -4.30 1.51
N THR A 128 12.18 -5.30 2.39
CA THR A 128 12.92 -5.32 3.67
C THR A 128 14.41 -5.63 3.52
N GLY A 129 14.84 -6.17 2.38
CA GLY A 129 16.21 -6.64 2.14
C GLY A 129 16.37 -8.15 2.35
N ASN A 130 17.56 -8.67 2.01
CA ASN A 130 17.81 -10.12 1.91
C ASN A 130 18.90 -10.61 2.89
N ASN A 131 18.99 -9.99 4.05
CA ASN A 131 20.01 -10.27 5.09
C ASN A 131 19.43 -11.02 6.31
N GLY A 132 18.23 -11.55 6.22
CA GLY A 132 17.61 -12.37 7.26
C GLY A 132 17.36 -11.60 8.56
N ALA A 133 17.85 -12.14 9.68
CA ALA A 133 17.62 -11.56 11.02
C ALA A 133 18.47 -10.32 11.35
N GLU A 134 19.35 -9.89 10.46
CA GLU A 134 20.22 -8.71 10.67
C GLU A 134 19.47 -7.38 10.60
N GLY A 135 18.24 -7.36 10.10
CA GLY A 135 17.38 -6.19 10.12
C GLY A 135 16.72 -5.85 8.80
N VAL A 136 15.86 -4.83 8.82
CA VAL A 136 15.22 -4.26 7.65
C VAL A 136 16.16 -3.21 7.04
N GLN A 137 16.59 -3.42 5.80
CA GLN A 137 17.59 -2.60 5.10
C GLN A 137 17.04 -1.80 3.92
N GLY A 138 15.74 -1.89 3.66
CA GLY A 138 15.08 -1.10 2.60
C GLY A 138 15.37 0.39 2.74
N VAL A 139 15.63 1.06 1.63
CA VAL A 139 16.06 2.46 1.60
C VAL A 139 15.06 3.43 2.21
N TYR A 140 13.76 3.14 2.10
CA TYR A 140 12.66 3.94 2.63
C TYR A 140 11.96 3.31 3.85
N ARG A 141 12.66 2.44 4.59
CA ARG A 141 12.11 1.64 5.70
C ARG A 141 11.46 2.42 6.86
N ASN A 142 11.67 3.74 6.92
CA ASN A 142 11.07 4.56 7.98
C ASN A 142 9.71 5.15 7.60
N VAL A 143 9.37 5.20 6.31
CA VAL A 143 8.16 5.87 5.81
C VAL A 143 7.28 4.95 4.94
N ALA A 144 7.88 3.96 4.27
CA ALA A 144 7.18 3.05 3.39
C ALA A 144 6.50 1.90 4.13
N ILE A 145 5.59 1.22 3.46
CA ILE A 145 5.14 -0.13 3.81
C ILE A 145 6.29 -1.09 3.55
N ASN A 146 6.82 -1.70 4.60
CA ASN A 146 7.95 -2.62 4.53
C ASN A 146 7.47 -4.04 4.24
N VAL A 147 7.92 -4.60 3.12
CA VAL A 147 7.46 -5.89 2.62
C VAL A 147 8.53 -6.96 2.74
N GLY A 148 8.27 -7.95 3.57
CA GLY A 148 9.05 -9.18 3.69
C GLY A 148 8.65 -10.23 2.64
N ALA A 149 9.44 -11.30 2.51
CA ALA A 149 9.22 -12.36 1.56
C ALA A 149 8.74 -13.65 2.25
N CYS A 150 7.65 -14.22 1.76
CA CYS A 150 7.13 -15.50 2.19
C CYS A 150 7.06 -16.51 1.05
N PHE A 151 6.94 -17.77 1.39
CA PHE A 151 6.79 -18.86 0.45
C PHE A 151 5.82 -19.91 0.96
N PHE A 152 5.37 -20.76 0.05
CA PHE A 152 4.40 -21.80 0.31
C PHE A 152 5.09 -23.18 0.42
N ARG A 153 4.74 -23.95 1.45
CA ARG A 153 5.26 -25.31 1.68
C ARG A 153 4.27 -26.42 1.31
N GLY A 154 3.46 -26.26 0.28
CA GLY A 154 2.63 -27.35 -0.25
C GLY A 154 1.23 -27.50 0.37
N CYS A 155 0.84 -26.74 1.40
CA CYS A 155 -0.53 -26.67 1.92
C CYS A 155 -0.86 -25.30 2.50
N LYS A 156 -2.15 -24.89 2.48
CA LYS A 156 -2.61 -23.56 2.92
C LYS A 156 -2.20 -23.17 4.35
N SER A 157 -1.95 -24.16 5.21
CA SER A 157 -1.51 -23.96 6.60
C SER A 157 0.02 -23.79 6.74
N LYS A 158 0.78 -23.77 5.64
CA LYS A 158 2.24 -23.75 5.67
C LYS A 158 2.83 -22.66 4.79
N ILE A 159 2.43 -21.42 5.04
CA ILE A 159 3.15 -20.25 4.56
C ILE A 159 4.25 -19.96 5.58
N ASP A 160 5.48 -19.83 5.11
CA ASP A 160 6.64 -19.57 5.97
C ASP A 160 7.44 -18.39 5.44
N ILE A 161 8.22 -17.78 6.33
CA ILE A 161 9.09 -16.66 5.97
C ILE A 161 10.30 -17.19 5.18
N MET A 162 10.67 -16.49 4.11
CA MET A 162 11.93 -16.78 3.43
C MET A 162 13.11 -16.53 4.39
N PRO A 163 14.06 -17.46 4.53
CA PRO A 163 15.17 -17.32 5.48
C PRO A 163 15.94 -16.02 5.34
N TYR A 164 16.11 -15.53 4.12
CA TYR A 164 16.80 -14.30 3.80
C TYR A 164 15.97 -13.03 4.07
N SER A 165 14.65 -13.12 4.21
CA SER A 165 13.79 -11.93 4.39
C SER A 165 14.25 -11.06 5.56
N GLY A 166 14.54 -9.80 5.28
CA GLY A 166 15.05 -8.84 6.28
C GLY A 166 14.04 -8.60 7.39
N ARG A 167 14.47 -8.85 8.65
CA ARG A 167 13.64 -8.74 9.85
C ARG A 167 14.49 -8.50 11.08
N ASN A 168 13.90 -7.95 12.16
CA ASN A 168 14.61 -7.77 13.43
C ASN A 168 13.63 -7.94 14.60
N LYS A 169 14.00 -8.75 15.61
CA LYS A 169 13.19 -8.98 16.81
C LYS A 169 12.99 -7.73 17.66
N ASP A 170 13.94 -6.81 17.64
CA ASP A 170 13.93 -5.62 18.47
C ASP A 170 13.05 -4.49 17.92
N ASN A 171 12.53 -4.68 16.67
CA ASN A 171 11.58 -3.73 16.09
C ASN A 171 10.61 -4.42 15.13
N LEU A 172 9.37 -3.95 15.11
CA LEU A 172 8.30 -4.46 14.27
C LEU A 172 8.24 -3.68 12.94
N LYS A 173 9.37 -3.61 12.22
CA LYS A 173 9.48 -2.84 10.96
C LYS A 173 8.84 -3.52 9.75
N VAL A 174 8.62 -4.84 9.77
CA VAL A 174 7.88 -5.53 8.71
C VAL A 174 6.40 -5.15 8.85
N ASP A 175 5.77 -4.74 7.76
CA ASP A 175 4.34 -4.45 7.74
C ASP A 175 3.55 -5.62 7.17
N TYR A 176 3.98 -6.17 6.03
CA TYR A 176 3.34 -7.31 5.37
C TYR A 176 4.39 -8.22 4.75
N VAL A 177 3.96 -9.41 4.36
CA VAL A 177 4.74 -10.30 3.51
C VAL A 177 4.06 -10.52 2.16
N GLY A 178 4.88 -10.72 1.13
CA GLY A 178 4.41 -11.05 -0.22
C GLY A 178 5.06 -12.32 -0.75
N PHE A 179 4.41 -12.96 -1.71
CA PHE A 179 4.98 -14.10 -2.41
C PHE A 179 6.07 -13.66 -3.39
N VAL A 180 7.10 -14.49 -3.51
CA VAL A 180 8.21 -14.26 -4.44
C VAL A 180 8.00 -14.92 -5.81
N GLY A 181 6.95 -15.73 -5.95
CA GLY A 181 6.68 -16.50 -7.17
C GLY A 181 7.80 -17.47 -7.53
N ASP A 182 8.18 -17.44 -8.79
CA ASP A 182 9.32 -18.17 -9.36
C ASP A 182 10.66 -17.42 -9.24
N GLY A 183 10.63 -16.22 -8.67
CA GLY A 183 11.81 -15.42 -8.37
C GLY A 183 12.37 -15.66 -6.97
N SER A 184 13.27 -14.79 -6.55
CA SER A 184 13.85 -14.79 -5.22
C SER A 184 14.00 -13.36 -4.70
N GLY A 185 14.20 -13.22 -3.39
CA GLY A 185 14.39 -11.94 -2.73
C GLY A 185 13.11 -11.19 -2.39
N THR A 186 13.22 -10.34 -1.39
CA THR A 186 12.15 -9.39 -1.03
C THR A 186 11.85 -8.41 -2.17
N SER A 187 12.74 -8.36 -3.16
CA SER A 187 12.57 -7.60 -4.39
C SER A 187 11.41 -8.08 -5.27
N ASN A 188 10.96 -9.34 -5.14
CA ASN A 188 9.74 -9.84 -5.77
C ASN A 188 8.51 -9.68 -4.88
N ALA A 189 8.68 -9.84 -3.57
CA ALA A 189 7.58 -9.69 -2.61
C ALA A 189 7.04 -8.24 -2.55
N CYS A 190 7.93 -7.25 -2.62
CA CYS A 190 7.54 -5.83 -2.60
C CYS A 190 6.61 -5.45 -3.76
N PRO A 191 6.97 -5.68 -5.04
CA PRO A 191 6.06 -5.39 -6.15
C PRO A 191 4.80 -6.26 -6.16
N PHE A 192 4.83 -7.49 -5.59
CA PHE A 192 3.62 -8.29 -5.39
C PHE A 192 2.60 -7.55 -4.52
N VAL A 193 3.03 -7.04 -3.34
CA VAL A 193 2.16 -6.27 -2.44
C VAL A 193 1.77 -4.92 -3.06
N ALA A 194 2.69 -4.21 -3.70
CA ALA A 194 2.39 -2.95 -4.40
C ALA A 194 1.29 -3.14 -5.47
N ALA A 195 1.34 -4.25 -6.21
CA ALA A 195 0.31 -4.56 -7.19
C ALA A 195 -1.02 -5.00 -6.55
N GLN A 196 -1.02 -5.67 -5.40
CA GLN A 196 -2.25 -5.90 -4.63
C GLN A 196 -2.89 -4.58 -4.19
N ILE A 197 -2.09 -3.60 -3.76
CA ILE A 197 -2.59 -2.25 -3.44
C ILE A 197 -3.20 -1.58 -4.69
N ALA A 198 -2.59 -1.77 -5.86
CA ALA A 198 -3.16 -1.26 -7.12
C ALA A 198 -4.51 -1.89 -7.46
N LEU A 199 -4.67 -3.20 -7.25
CA LEU A 199 -5.96 -3.88 -7.41
C LEU A 199 -7.00 -3.35 -6.41
N PHE A 200 -6.59 -3.18 -5.15
CA PHE A 200 -7.44 -2.58 -4.11
C PHE A 200 -7.93 -1.18 -4.52
N MET A 201 -7.00 -0.29 -4.89
CA MET A 201 -7.34 1.07 -5.31
C MET A 201 -8.20 1.10 -6.57
N CYS A 202 -7.99 0.17 -7.50
CA CYS A 202 -8.80 0.03 -8.70
C CYS A 202 -10.26 -0.29 -8.38
N ARG A 203 -10.52 -1.09 -7.34
CA ARG A 203 -11.88 -1.47 -6.92
C ARG A 203 -12.53 -0.43 -6.01
N TYR A 204 -11.80 0.03 -5.01
CA TYR A 204 -12.36 0.87 -3.94
C TYR A 204 -11.95 2.33 -4.04
N GLY A 205 -11.10 2.67 -5.02
CA GLY A 205 -10.53 4.00 -5.20
C GLY A 205 -9.30 4.27 -4.32
N LYS A 206 -8.65 5.38 -4.58
CA LYS A 206 -7.40 5.79 -3.91
C LYS A 206 -7.64 6.14 -2.45
N VAL A 207 -6.72 5.75 -1.58
CA VAL A 207 -6.73 6.03 -0.13
C VAL A 207 -5.33 6.38 0.35
N PRO A 208 -5.17 7.20 1.40
CA PRO A 208 -3.89 7.41 2.06
C PRO A 208 -3.30 6.10 2.61
N GLN A 209 -1.97 6.04 2.74
CA GLN A 209 -1.26 4.84 3.20
C GLN A 209 -1.74 4.34 4.57
N ASN A 210 -1.96 5.25 5.51
CA ASN A 210 -2.42 4.88 6.85
C ASN A 210 -3.86 4.34 6.83
N GLU A 211 -4.74 4.93 6.02
CA GLU A 211 -6.10 4.43 5.84
C GLU A 211 -6.08 3.04 5.19
N PHE A 212 -5.27 2.84 4.14
CA PHE A 212 -5.09 1.52 3.54
C PHE A 212 -4.69 0.47 4.58
N LYS A 213 -3.68 0.77 5.42
CA LYS A 213 -3.21 -0.15 6.48
C LYS A 213 -4.32 -0.51 7.47
N GLN A 214 -5.17 0.44 7.84
CA GLN A 214 -6.31 0.20 8.75
C GLN A 214 -7.39 -0.67 8.08
N ILE A 215 -7.75 -0.35 6.84
CA ILE A 215 -8.77 -1.08 6.08
C ILE A 215 -8.35 -2.52 5.82
N ILE A 216 -7.08 -2.73 5.42
CA ILE A 216 -6.62 -4.05 4.99
C ILE A 216 -6.32 -5.01 6.15
N LYS A 217 -5.98 -4.49 7.32
CA LYS A 217 -5.57 -5.28 8.49
C LYS A 217 -6.53 -6.42 8.86
N PRO A 218 -7.86 -6.24 8.92
CA PRO A 218 -8.79 -7.33 9.22
C PRO A 218 -8.86 -8.43 8.17
N TYR A 219 -8.32 -8.18 6.98
CA TYR A 219 -8.30 -9.11 5.85
C TYR A 219 -6.94 -9.80 5.67
N CYS A 220 -5.97 -9.51 6.52
CA CYS A 220 -4.69 -10.21 6.48
C CYS A 220 -4.81 -11.61 7.10
N ILE A 221 -4.13 -12.59 6.49
CA ILE A 221 -3.87 -13.87 7.14
C ILE A 221 -2.75 -13.65 8.13
N ASP A 222 -3.08 -13.71 9.42
CA ASP A 222 -2.12 -13.63 10.51
C ASP A 222 -1.19 -14.86 10.47
N LEU A 223 0.10 -14.60 10.39
CA LEU A 223 1.14 -15.62 10.24
C LEU A 223 2.16 -15.48 11.37
N GLY A 224 2.63 -16.61 11.89
CA GLY A 224 3.61 -16.61 12.99
C GLY A 224 2.97 -16.44 14.35
N ASP A 225 3.47 -15.50 15.15
CA ASP A 225 2.91 -15.20 16.47
C ASP A 225 1.63 -14.37 16.30
N VAL A 226 0.66 -14.54 17.22
CA VAL A 226 -0.64 -13.86 17.13
C VAL A 226 -0.48 -12.34 17.11
N GLY A 227 -1.06 -11.69 16.10
CA GLY A 227 -0.99 -10.26 15.86
C GLY A 227 0.27 -9.85 15.12
N LYS A 228 0.58 -8.54 15.12
CA LYS A 228 1.75 -8.03 14.40
C LYS A 228 3.05 -8.54 15.01
N ASP A 229 3.83 -9.29 14.25
CA ASP A 229 5.13 -9.82 14.65
C ASP A 229 6.29 -9.29 13.80
N TYR A 230 7.54 -9.62 14.22
CA TYR A 230 8.74 -9.12 13.58
C TYR A 230 9.09 -9.83 12.26
N LYS A 231 8.49 -10.99 11.97
CA LYS A 231 8.74 -11.79 10.76
C LYS A 231 7.75 -11.46 9.66
N PHE A 232 6.47 -11.46 10.00
CA PHE A 232 5.37 -11.39 9.04
C PHE A 232 4.63 -10.04 9.07
N GLY A 233 4.91 -9.18 10.07
CA GLY A 233 4.17 -7.95 10.27
C GLY A 233 2.71 -8.23 10.63
N ASP A 234 1.77 -7.57 9.96
CA ASP A 234 0.33 -7.89 10.06
C ASP A 234 -0.05 -9.11 9.18
N GLY A 235 0.92 -9.75 8.51
CA GLY A 235 0.73 -11.00 7.78
C GLY A 235 0.63 -10.85 6.25
N LEU A 236 -0.11 -11.76 5.62
CA LEU A 236 -0.31 -11.82 4.18
C LEU A 236 -1.62 -11.13 3.81
N ILE A 237 -1.57 -10.14 2.92
CA ILE A 237 -2.76 -9.43 2.45
C ILE A 237 -3.67 -10.37 1.63
N VAL A 238 -4.94 -10.42 2.02
CA VAL A 238 -6.03 -10.96 1.21
C VAL A 238 -6.92 -9.81 0.76
N LEU A 239 -7.13 -9.68 -0.53
CA LEU A 239 -7.95 -8.62 -1.08
C LEU A 239 -9.42 -8.81 -0.68
N PRO A 240 -10.07 -7.80 -0.08
CA PRO A 240 -11.46 -7.91 0.40
C PRO A 240 -12.43 -8.18 -0.75
N ASP A 241 -13.39 -9.08 -0.54
CA ASP A 241 -14.46 -9.32 -1.52
C ASP A 241 -15.75 -8.54 -1.22
N LYS A 242 -15.89 -8.02 -0.04
CA LYS A 242 -17.07 -7.26 0.44
C LYS A 242 -16.91 -5.78 0.16
N GLU A 243 -18.03 -5.05 0.15
CA GLU A 243 -17.99 -3.60 0.25
C GLU A 243 -17.23 -3.17 1.51
N ILE A 244 -16.31 -2.22 1.33
CA ILE A 244 -15.52 -1.68 2.43
C ILE A 244 -16.19 -0.39 2.86
N ILE A 245 -16.50 -0.29 4.14
CA ILE A 245 -16.90 0.97 4.73
C ILE A 245 -15.63 1.81 4.86
N ARG A 246 -15.48 2.80 3.99
CA ARG A 246 -14.35 3.73 4.03
C ARG A 246 -14.54 4.72 5.17
N MET A 247 -13.43 5.22 5.70
CA MET A 247 -13.49 6.44 6.49
C MET A 247 -13.92 7.58 5.57
N LYS A 248 -15.16 8.01 5.71
CA LYS A 248 -15.71 9.11 4.91
C LYS A 248 -15.14 10.45 5.35
N PHE A 249 -14.70 10.53 6.60
CA PHE A 249 -14.22 11.75 7.24
C PHE A 249 -12.90 11.51 7.99
N LYS A 250 -11.97 12.47 7.89
CA LYS A 250 -10.61 12.39 8.46
C LYS A 250 -10.59 12.29 9.98
N ASP A 251 -11.58 12.89 10.62
CA ASP A 251 -11.71 13.07 12.07
C ASP A 251 -12.66 12.06 12.74
N VAL A 252 -13.17 11.08 11.97
CA VAL A 252 -14.00 9.99 12.50
C VAL A 252 -13.21 8.69 12.46
N SER A 253 -12.70 8.24 13.60
CA SER A 253 -11.88 7.02 13.67
C SER A 253 -12.71 5.76 13.42
N GLN A 254 -12.05 4.64 13.05
CA GLN A 254 -12.71 3.33 12.87
C GLN A 254 -13.36 2.81 14.16
N ASN A 255 -12.82 3.19 15.31
CA ASN A 255 -13.31 2.78 16.62
C ASN A 255 -14.23 3.83 17.26
N ASP A 256 -14.61 4.87 16.50
CA ASP A 256 -15.56 5.87 16.98
C ASP A 256 -16.94 5.22 17.23
N TRP A 257 -17.50 5.43 18.40
CA TRP A 257 -18.79 4.85 18.80
C TRP A 257 -19.95 5.28 17.89
N GLY A 258 -19.88 6.49 17.32
CA GLY A 258 -20.85 7.06 16.40
C GLY A 258 -20.61 6.73 14.93
N LYS A 259 -19.46 6.08 14.59
CA LYS A 259 -19.02 5.89 13.20
C LYS A 259 -20.09 5.29 12.29
N SER A 260 -20.72 4.19 12.70
CA SER A 260 -21.73 3.52 11.87
C SER A 260 -22.93 4.42 11.55
N SER A 261 -23.33 5.25 12.51
CA SER A 261 -24.40 6.23 12.33
C SER A 261 -23.95 7.39 11.45
N ILE A 262 -22.74 7.88 11.65
CA ILE A 262 -22.13 8.96 10.82
C ILE A 262 -22.02 8.51 9.36
N ASP A 263 -21.49 7.31 9.12
CA ASP A 263 -21.37 6.76 7.77
C ASP A 263 -22.75 6.63 7.10
N TRP A 264 -23.73 6.11 7.82
CA TRP A 264 -25.08 5.93 7.32
C TRP A 264 -25.77 7.25 6.96
N ILE A 265 -25.77 8.25 7.86
CA ILE A 265 -26.41 9.55 7.59
C ILE A 265 -25.72 10.31 6.47
N ALA A 266 -24.42 10.14 6.33
CA ALA A 266 -23.65 10.74 5.27
C ALA A 266 -23.88 10.02 3.92
N GLU A 267 -23.99 8.68 3.92
CA GLU A 267 -24.37 7.90 2.71
C GLU A 267 -25.76 8.29 2.20
N LYS A 268 -26.69 8.49 3.13
CA LYS A 268 -28.06 8.92 2.79
C LYS A 268 -28.16 10.41 2.44
N GLY A 269 -27.07 11.16 2.50
CA GLY A 269 -27.09 12.60 2.21
C GLY A 269 -27.84 13.46 3.24
N ILE A 270 -28.16 12.89 4.41
CA ILE A 270 -28.86 13.58 5.50
C ILE A 270 -27.93 14.64 6.12
N MET A 271 -26.70 14.22 6.47
CA MET A 271 -25.61 15.10 6.88
C MET A 271 -24.39 14.86 6.01
N ASN A 272 -23.82 15.92 5.48
CA ASN A 272 -22.56 15.86 4.75
C ASN A 272 -21.45 16.42 5.66
N GLY A 273 -20.21 15.96 5.46
CA GLY A 273 -19.06 16.58 6.06
C GLY A 273 -18.76 17.95 5.44
N TYR A 274 -17.69 18.56 5.89
CA TYR A 274 -17.17 19.81 5.40
C TYR A 274 -16.24 19.61 4.20
N ASP A 275 -16.00 20.67 3.44
CA ASP A 275 -15.14 20.64 2.23
C ASP A 275 -13.68 20.27 2.55
N ASP A 276 -13.26 20.43 3.81
CA ASP A 276 -11.94 20.02 4.30
C ASP A 276 -11.83 18.49 4.57
N GLY A 277 -12.91 17.73 4.35
CA GLY A 277 -12.95 16.29 4.55
C GLY A 277 -13.16 15.87 6.01
N THR A 278 -13.63 16.77 6.88
CA THR A 278 -14.01 16.47 8.27
C THR A 278 -15.53 16.32 8.43
N PHE A 279 -15.97 15.64 9.50
CA PHE A 279 -17.37 15.57 9.92
C PHE A 279 -17.64 16.42 11.15
N ARG A 280 -16.62 16.59 12.00
CA ARG A 280 -16.62 17.30 13.27
C ARG A 280 -17.67 16.76 14.24
N PRO A 281 -17.55 15.50 14.65
CA PRO A 281 -18.58 14.76 15.38
C PRO A 281 -18.94 15.41 16.74
N ASP A 282 -18.00 16.15 17.35
CA ASP A 282 -18.18 16.80 18.65
C ASP A 282 -18.61 18.27 18.53
N GLU A 283 -18.81 18.80 17.31
CA GLU A 283 -19.26 20.17 17.08
C GLU A 283 -20.78 20.31 17.30
N HIS A 284 -21.21 21.44 17.88
CA HIS A 284 -22.63 21.71 18.12
C HIS A 284 -23.36 22.10 16.84
N LEU A 285 -24.52 21.48 16.60
CA LEU A 285 -25.42 21.87 15.52
C LEU A 285 -26.14 23.19 15.81
N THR A 286 -26.21 24.07 14.84
CA THR A 286 -27.10 25.22 14.88
C THR A 286 -28.56 24.79 14.67
N ARG A 287 -29.53 25.59 15.12
CA ARG A 287 -30.97 25.33 14.86
C ARG A 287 -31.27 25.29 13.36
N ARG A 288 -30.54 26.03 12.54
CA ARG A 288 -30.67 26.02 11.07
C ARG A 288 -30.21 24.68 10.48
N GLU A 289 -29.06 24.19 10.87
CA GLU A 289 -28.53 22.91 10.42
C GLU A 289 -29.45 21.75 10.82
N LEU A 290 -29.92 21.73 12.06
CA LEU A 290 -30.89 20.76 12.53
C LEU A 290 -32.17 20.77 11.67
N SER A 291 -32.68 21.93 11.29
CA SER A 291 -33.88 22.05 10.45
C SER A 291 -33.63 21.45 9.05
N VAL A 292 -32.45 21.66 8.47
CA VAL A 292 -32.08 21.07 7.18
C VAL A 292 -31.97 19.54 7.28
N ILE A 293 -31.33 19.04 8.34
CA ILE A 293 -31.16 17.61 8.61
C ILE A 293 -32.53 16.92 8.72
N LEU A 294 -33.44 17.47 9.54
CA LEU A 294 -34.78 16.92 9.72
C LEU A 294 -35.59 16.92 8.42
N ASN A 295 -35.47 17.97 7.61
CA ASN A 295 -36.15 18.00 6.33
C ASN A 295 -35.61 16.93 5.35
N ARG A 296 -34.30 16.78 5.24
CA ARG A 296 -33.68 15.73 4.40
C ARG A 296 -34.07 14.33 4.89
N PHE A 297 -34.10 14.10 6.20
CA PHE A 297 -34.55 12.81 6.77
C PHE A 297 -36.02 12.54 6.45
N TYR A 298 -36.89 13.54 6.58
CA TYR A 298 -38.32 13.42 6.23
C TYR A 298 -38.52 13.06 4.76
N GLU A 299 -37.81 13.70 3.84
CA GLU A 299 -37.88 13.37 2.41
C GLU A 299 -37.37 11.96 2.08
N LEU A 300 -36.48 11.39 2.89
CA LEU A 300 -35.98 10.03 2.72
C LEU A 300 -37.00 8.95 3.11
N ILE A 301 -37.89 9.24 4.08
CA ILE A 301 -38.86 8.28 4.63
C ILE A 301 -40.27 8.44 4.03
N LYS A 302 -40.47 9.43 3.17
CA LYS A 302 -41.72 9.72 2.44
C LYS A 302 -41.84 8.88 1.19
#